data_799a0ca8749b84cd5912384abdee70ba
#
_entry.id   799a0ca8749b84cd5912384abdee70ba
#
_cell.length_a   1.000
_cell.length_b   1.000
_cell.length_c   1.000
_cell.angle_alpha   90.00
_cell.angle_beta   90.00
_cell.angle_gamma   90.00
#
_symmetry.space_group_name_H-M   'P 1'
#
loop_
_entity.id
_entity.type
_entity.pdbx_description
1 polymer ?
#
loop_
_entity_poly.entity_id
_entity_poly.type
_entity_poly.pdbx_seq_one_letter_code
_entity_poly.pdbx_strand_id
1 'polypeptide(L)' 'MSLLHSQILGTGKPLLVLHGFLGMSDNWRSMGKQWAAHFEVHLIDLRNHGRSFHSDAFSYADMAADLTAY' A
#
# COMPACT_ATOMS: atom_id res chain seq x y z
N MET A 1 14.51 -10.03 -2.22
CA MET A 1 13.63 -9.17 -1.39
C MET A 1 12.35 -8.85 -2.17
N SER A 2 11.21 -9.08 -1.55
CA SER A 2 9.92 -8.79 -2.19
C SER A 2 9.44 -7.39 -1.83
N LEU A 3 8.94 -6.64 -2.81
CA LEU A 3 8.30 -5.36 -2.58
C LEU A 3 6.79 -5.54 -2.45
N LEU A 4 6.15 -4.63 -1.72
CA LEU A 4 4.71 -4.63 -1.60
C LEU A 4 4.06 -4.29 -2.95
N HIS A 5 2.95 -4.96 -3.24
CA HIS A 5 2.11 -4.61 -4.39
C HIS A 5 1.40 -3.28 -4.11
N SER A 6 1.27 -2.45 -5.12
CA SER A 6 0.54 -1.19 -5.00
C SER A 6 -0.20 -0.85 -6.29
N GLN A 7 -1.21 0.00 -6.15
CA GLN A 7 -1.86 0.67 -7.27
C GLN A 7 -1.43 2.13 -7.22
N ILE A 8 -0.90 2.66 -8.32
CA ILE A 8 -0.37 4.03 -8.36
C ILE A 8 -1.28 4.88 -9.24
N LEU A 9 -1.77 5.99 -8.69
CA LEU A 9 -2.69 6.91 -9.36
C LEU A 9 -2.15 8.34 -9.29
N GLY A 10 -2.25 9.07 -10.38
CA GLY A 10 -1.90 10.49 -10.42
C GLY A 10 -0.42 10.78 -10.45
N THR A 11 -0.08 12.05 -10.32
CA THR A 11 1.29 12.56 -10.31
C THR A 11 1.43 13.63 -9.23
N GLY A 12 2.66 13.90 -8.81
CA GLY A 12 2.97 14.88 -7.78
C GLY A 12 3.74 14.28 -6.64
N LYS A 13 3.61 14.85 -5.45
CA LYS A 13 4.27 14.31 -4.26
C LYS A 13 3.67 12.96 -3.91
N PRO A 14 4.51 11.97 -3.53
CA PRO A 14 4.01 10.65 -3.14
C PRO A 14 3.13 10.72 -1.90
N LEU A 15 1.99 10.01 -1.96
CA LEU A 15 1.10 9.81 -0.82
C LEU A 15 0.87 8.30 -0.66
N LEU A 16 1.34 7.73 0.43
CA LEU A 16 1.18 6.31 0.71
C LEU A 16 -0.09 6.09 1.52
N VAL A 17 -0.97 5.21 1.03
CA VAL A 17 -2.26 4.93 1.67
C VAL A 17 -2.28 3.47 2.11
N LEU A 18 -2.47 3.24 3.40
CA LEU A 18 -2.47 1.91 4.01
C LEU A 18 -3.89 1.50 4.40
N HIS A 19 -4.22 0.23 4.16
CA HIS A 19 -5.49 -0.35 4.58
C HIS A 19 -5.38 -0.93 6.00
N GLY A 20 -6.54 -1.30 6.59
CA GLY A 20 -6.58 -1.99 7.86
C GLY A 20 -6.39 -3.49 7.73
N PHE A 21 -6.36 -4.20 8.86
CA PHE A 21 -6.23 -5.65 8.91
C PHE A 21 -7.39 -6.31 8.14
N LEU A 22 -7.06 -7.30 7.35
CA LEU A 22 -7.97 -8.00 6.44
C LEU A 22 -8.50 -7.13 5.29
N GLY A 23 -7.94 -5.93 5.12
CA GLY A 23 -8.25 -5.08 3.98
C GLY A 23 -7.31 -5.29 2.80
N MET A 24 -7.38 -4.39 1.83
CA MET A 24 -6.51 -4.38 0.67
C MET A 24 -6.54 -2.98 0.04
N SER A 25 -5.63 -2.73 -0.90
CA SER A 25 -5.53 -1.44 -1.57
C SER A 25 -6.84 -0.99 -2.22
N ASP A 26 -7.66 -1.93 -2.71
CA ASP A 26 -8.94 -1.61 -3.34
C ASP A 26 -9.92 -0.88 -2.41
N ASN A 27 -9.77 -1.02 -1.10
CA ASN A 27 -10.61 -0.33 -0.12
C ASN A 27 -10.54 1.19 -0.26
N TRP A 28 -9.42 1.71 -0.75
CA TRP A 28 -9.17 3.14 -0.88
C TRP A 28 -9.26 3.67 -2.30
N ARG A 29 -9.74 2.85 -3.23
CA ARG A 29 -9.67 3.20 -4.66
C ARG A 29 -10.45 4.48 -5.00
N SER A 30 -11.67 4.64 -4.49
CA SER A 30 -12.49 5.83 -4.73
C SER A 30 -11.83 7.09 -4.18
N MET A 31 -11.36 7.02 -2.93
CA MET A 31 -10.67 8.16 -2.30
C MET A 31 -9.35 8.45 -3.01
N GLY A 32 -8.62 7.40 -3.39
CA GLY A 32 -7.37 7.52 -4.12
C GLY A 32 -7.52 8.29 -5.43
N LYS A 33 -8.61 8.05 -6.15
CA LYS A 33 -8.89 8.78 -7.39
C LYS A 33 -9.07 10.27 -7.15
N GLN A 34 -9.69 10.66 -6.04
CA GLN A 34 -9.86 12.07 -5.68
C GLN A 34 -8.52 12.69 -5.30
N TRP A 35 -7.71 12.00 -4.51
CA TRP A 35 -6.39 12.49 -4.08
C TRP A 35 -5.39 12.56 -5.24
N ALA A 36 -5.57 11.74 -6.26
CA ALA A 36 -4.70 11.70 -7.44
C ALA A 36 -4.70 13.01 -8.23
N ALA A 37 -5.64 13.92 -7.98
CA ALA A 37 -5.62 15.25 -8.58
C ALA A 37 -4.44 16.10 -8.08
N HIS A 38 -3.89 15.78 -6.90
CA HIS A 38 -2.83 16.57 -6.25
C HIS A 38 -1.59 15.75 -5.87
N PHE A 39 -1.69 14.43 -5.84
CA PHE A 39 -0.63 13.54 -5.35
C PHE A 39 -0.40 12.37 -6.30
N GLU A 40 0.81 11.80 -6.23
CA GLU A 40 1.05 10.46 -6.73
C GLU A 40 0.63 9.50 -5.62
N VAL A 41 -0.56 8.91 -5.76
CA VAL A 41 -1.18 8.08 -4.72
C VAL A 41 -0.74 6.64 -4.88
N HIS A 42 -0.16 6.07 -3.83
CA HIS A 42 0.24 4.66 -3.77
C HIS A 42 -0.72 3.93 -2.83
N LEU A 43 -1.67 3.19 -3.38
CA LEU A 43 -2.58 2.33 -2.62
C LEU A 43 -1.87 1.00 -2.39
N ILE A 44 -1.39 0.77 -1.18
CA ILE A 44 -0.49 -0.33 -0.87
C ILE A 44 -1.23 -1.51 -0.28
N ASP A 45 -0.94 -2.73 -0.77
CA ASP A 45 -1.33 -3.97 -0.12
C ASP A 45 -0.23 -4.35 0.86
N LEU A 46 -0.54 -4.41 2.15
CA LEU A 46 0.39 -4.87 3.17
C LEU A 46 0.69 -6.36 2.99
N ARG A 47 1.79 -6.85 3.60
CA ARG A 47 2.13 -8.28 3.51
C ARG A 47 0.94 -9.13 3.94
N ASN A 48 0.76 -10.29 3.35
CA ASN A 48 -0.34 -11.23 3.60
C ASN A 48 -1.72 -10.70 3.22
N HIS A 49 -1.79 -9.55 2.52
CA HIS A 49 -3.04 -8.94 2.08
C HIS A 49 -3.01 -8.70 0.57
N GLY A 50 -4.19 -8.70 -0.03
CA GLY A 50 -4.35 -8.41 -1.45
C GLY A 50 -3.38 -9.19 -2.32
N ARG A 51 -2.63 -8.47 -3.15
CA ARG A 51 -1.67 -9.04 -4.11
C ARG A 51 -0.22 -8.99 -3.62
N SER A 52 0.02 -8.52 -2.39
CA SER A 52 1.36 -8.52 -1.83
C SER A 52 1.79 -9.94 -1.43
N PHE A 53 3.09 -10.10 -1.18
CA PHE A 53 3.66 -11.40 -0.83
C PHE A 53 3.09 -11.92 0.50
N HIS A 54 3.20 -13.23 0.70
CA HIS A 54 2.82 -13.91 1.93
C HIS A 54 4.04 -14.37 2.70
N SER A 55 3.98 -14.25 4.02
CA SER A 55 5.04 -14.66 4.91
C SER A 55 4.46 -15.10 6.26
N ASP A 56 5.11 -16.07 6.90
CA ASP A 56 4.74 -16.47 8.26
C ASP A 56 5.13 -15.40 9.28
N ALA A 57 6.16 -14.59 8.97
CA ALA A 57 6.54 -13.45 9.79
C ALA A 57 5.53 -12.33 9.58
N PHE A 58 4.84 -11.94 10.65
CA PHE A 58 3.80 -10.91 10.55
C PHE A 58 3.73 -10.12 11.87
N SER A 59 4.47 -9.02 11.91
CA SER A 59 4.49 -8.12 13.06
C SER A 59 4.50 -6.68 12.55
N TYR A 60 4.26 -5.72 13.45
CA TYR A 60 4.38 -4.32 13.08
C TYR A 60 5.79 -3.95 12.60
N ALA A 61 6.82 -4.55 13.20
CA ALA A 61 8.19 -4.32 12.78
C ALA A 61 8.42 -4.82 11.35
N ASP A 62 7.87 -5.99 11.00
CA ASP A 62 7.97 -6.53 9.65
C ASP A 62 7.25 -5.64 8.64
N MET A 63 6.05 -5.17 8.98
CA MET A 63 5.28 -4.28 8.11
C MET A 63 5.99 -2.93 7.91
N ALA A 64 6.59 -2.38 8.97
CA ALA A 64 7.35 -1.14 8.89
C ALA A 64 8.59 -1.31 7.99
N ALA A 65 9.28 -2.46 8.09
CA ALA A 65 10.41 -2.76 7.22
C ALA A 65 9.99 -2.85 5.76
N ASP A 66 8.82 -3.44 5.47
CA ASP A 66 8.28 -3.53 4.12
C ASP A 66 8.03 -2.14 3.54
N LEU A 67 7.46 -1.23 4.32
CA LEU A 67 7.20 0.14 3.88
C LEU A 67 8.51 0.91 3.64
N THR A 68 9.52 0.69 4.47
CA THR A 68 10.83 1.29 4.30
C THR A 68 11.48 0.83 2.99
N ALA A 69 11.34 -0.45 2.65
CA ALA A 69 11.85 -1.01 1.39
C ALA A 69 11.06 -0.50 0.19
N TYR A 70 9.78 -0.25 0.36
CA TYR A 70 8.92 0.25 -0.71
C TYR A 70 9.30 1.69 -1.04
#